data_7a5a8f43f0a00fad11dbd9d40460a35a
#
_entry.id   7a5a8f43f0a00fad11dbd9d40460a35a
#
_cell.length_a   1.000
_cell.length_b   1.000
_cell.length_c   1.000
_cell.angle_alpha   90.00
_cell.angle_beta   90.00
_cell.angle_gamma   90.00
#
_symmetry.space_group_name_H-M   'P 1'
#
loop_
_entity.id
_entity.type
_entity.pdbx_description
1 polymer ?
#
loop_
_entity_poly.entity_id
_entity_poly.type
_entity_poly.pdbx_seq_one_letter_code
_entity_poly.pdbx_strand_id
1 'polypeptide(L)'
;HTAYRRQRQMCIRDRHMPDLILYHNGPSTCSQKIRLILGLKDLAYESKLIDLQAGEQHDPDYVKINPNHVVPTLVYKGKIFIESSLILEFLEDEFPEVSARPSTAEEIHSMRLWLKITDAYHPHGGSITYGIAVRNILIQKPKDELEKETNDIPDLIKRNNRRDLIENGLKAECVIEGLKQSKILMDSLEENFKNSDWFTGSKLSLIHI
;
A
#
# COMPACT_ATOMS: atom_id res chain seq x y z
N HIS A 1 -11.85 24.49 -27.58
CA HIS A 1 -11.70 23.74 -26.28
C HIS A 1 -12.54 22.44 -26.22
N THR A 2 -13.62 22.33 -26.95
CA THR A 2 -14.51 21.14 -26.98
C THR A 2 -13.98 19.99 -27.86
N ALA A 3 -13.28 20.29 -28.94
CA ALA A 3 -12.72 19.27 -29.86
C ALA A 3 -11.57 18.49 -29.20
N TYR A 4 -10.70 19.19 -28.45
CA TYR A 4 -9.57 18.57 -27.73
C TYR A 4 -10.02 17.63 -26.58
N ARG A 5 -11.11 17.98 -25.89
CA ARG A 5 -11.74 17.11 -24.88
C ARG A 5 -12.38 15.86 -25.52
N ARG A 6 -13.02 15.99 -26.69
CA ARG A 6 -13.60 14.85 -27.41
C ARG A 6 -12.54 13.91 -27.97
N GLN A 7 -11.43 14.43 -28.50
CA GLN A 7 -10.30 13.62 -28.95
C GLN A 7 -9.63 12.85 -27.79
N ARG A 8 -9.47 13.50 -26.62
CA ARG A 8 -8.95 12.82 -25.43
C ARG A 8 -9.90 11.73 -24.91
N GLN A 9 -11.22 11.96 -24.95
CA GLN A 9 -12.22 10.96 -24.59
C GLN A 9 -12.35 9.82 -25.61
N MET A 10 -12.16 10.09 -26.92
CA MET A 10 -12.14 9.05 -27.95
C MET A 10 -10.87 8.16 -27.87
N CYS A 11 -9.70 8.76 -27.59
CA CYS A 11 -8.46 7.98 -27.39
C CYS A 11 -8.49 7.10 -26.13
N ILE A 12 -9.32 7.41 -25.15
CA ILE A 12 -9.48 6.58 -23.93
C ILE A 12 -10.42 5.39 -24.18
N ARG A 13 -11.37 5.49 -25.15
CA ARG A 13 -12.34 4.44 -25.44
C ARG A 13 -11.79 3.29 -26.30
N ASP A 14 -10.76 3.52 -27.08
CA ASP A 14 -10.16 2.53 -27.97
C ASP A 14 -8.85 1.91 -27.45
N ARG A 15 -8.37 2.30 -26.27
CA ARG A 15 -7.31 1.54 -25.60
C ARG A 15 -7.92 0.23 -25.11
N HIS A 16 -7.47 -0.86 -25.70
CA HIS A 16 -7.64 -2.19 -25.10
C HIS A 16 -7.34 -2.05 -23.61
N MET A 17 -8.37 -2.17 -22.76
CA MET A 17 -8.17 -2.16 -21.31
C MET A 17 -7.17 -3.28 -21.03
N PRO A 18 -5.97 -3.00 -20.52
CA PRO A 18 -5.12 -4.10 -20.08
C PRO A 18 -5.95 -4.91 -19.09
N ASP A 19 -5.83 -6.23 -19.10
CA ASP A 19 -6.51 -7.14 -18.17
C ASP A 19 -6.00 -6.91 -16.73
N LEU A 20 -5.96 -5.64 -16.32
CA LEU A 20 -5.52 -5.17 -15.01
C LEU A 20 -6.73 -4.87 -14.14
N ILE A 21 -6.84 -5.55 -13.02
CA ILE A 21 -7.85 -5.30 -11.99
C ILE A 21 -7.11 -4.99 -10.69
N LEU A 22 -7.41 -3.85 -10.08
CA LEU A 22 -6.84 -3.46 -8.80
C LEU A 22 -7.90 -3.51 -7.71
N TYR A 23 -7.73 -4.42 -6.75
CA TYR A 23 -8.47 -4.42 -5.49
C TYR A 23 -7.73 -3.51 -4.51
N HIS A 24 -8.41 -2.46 -4.05
CA HIS A 24 -7.75 -1.42 -3.26
C HIS A 24 -8.71 -0.69 -2.33
N ASN A 25 -8.13 0.10 -1.41
CA ASN A 25 -8.88 1.00 -0.54
C ASN A 25 -8.37 2.44 -0.71
N GLY A 26 -9.25 3.43 -0.64
CA GLY A 26 -8.92 4.84 -0.84
C GLY A 26 -7.81 5.34 0.09
N PRO A 27 -8.00 5.28 1.44
CA PRO A 27 -7.03 5.74 2.43
C PRO A 27 -5.76 4.89 2.56
N SER A 28 -5.76 3.63 2.11
CA SER A 28 -4.60 2.73 2.24
C SER A 28 -3.37 3.27 1.51
N THR A 29 -2.28 3.52 2.24
CA THR A 29 -0.99 3.96 1.68
C THR A 29 -0.40 2.93 0.72
N CYS A 30 -0.48 1.64 1.03
CA CYS A 30 -0.06 0.57 0.14
C CYS A 30 -0.87 0.55 -1.18
N SER A 31 -2.17 0.84 -1.12
CA SER A 31 -3.00 0.97 -2.32
C SER A 31 -2.67 2.24 -3.11
N GLN A 32 -2.32 3.34 -2.43
CA GLN A 32 -1.88 4.59 -3.08
C GLN A 32 -0.64 4.37 -3.93
N LYS A 33 0.35 3.62 -3.42
CA LYS A 33 1.56 3.24 -4.17
C LYS A 33 1.19 2.67 -5.55
N ILE A 34 0.26 1.73 -5.60
CA ILE A 34 -0.11 1.08 -6.85
C ILE A 34 -0.91 2.01 -7.77
N ARG A 35 -1.81 2.83 -7.22
CA ARG A 35 -2.52 3.82 -8.04
C ARG A 35 -1.56 4.86 -8.64
N LEU A 36 -0.54 5.28 -7.89
CA LEU A 36 0.46 6.24 -8.35
C LEU A 36 1.31 5.67 -9.50
N ILE A 37 1.81 4.44 -9.37
CA ILE A 37 2.61 3.83 -10.45
C ILE A 37 1.77 3.55 -11.69
N LEU A 38 0.53 3.09 -11.54
CA LEU A 38 -0.39 2.90 -12.67
C LEU A 38 -0.66 4.22 -13.38
N GLY A 39 -0.87 5.30 -12.61
CA GLY A 39 -1.02 6.66 -13.17
C GLY A 39 0.24 7.18 -13.85
N LEU A 40 1.43 6.96 -13.25
CA LEU A 40 2.71 7.36 -13.85
C LEU A 40 2.95 6.68 -15.20
N LYS A 41 2.59 5.40 -15.29
CA LYS A 41 2.73 4.59 -16.52
C LYS A 41 1.56 4.77 -17.50
N ASP A 42 0.57 5.60 -17.19
CA ASP A 42 -0.67 5.80 -17.98
C ASP A 42 -1.41 4.46 -18.26
N LEU A 43 -1.40 3.53 -17.30
CA LEU A 43 -2.04 2.24 -17.40
C LEU A 43 -3.50 2.32 -16.93
N ALA A 44 -4.44 1.95 -17.80
CA ALA A 44 -5.84 1.79 -17.42
C ALA A 44 -6.04 0.48 -16.64
N TYR A 45 -6.92 0.48 -15.65
CA TYR A 45 -7.25 -0.69 -14.85
C TYR A 45 -8.70 -0.65 -14.39
N GLU A 46 -9.28 -1.82 -14.13
CA GLU A 46 -10.55 -1.94 -13.45
C GLU A 46 -10.34 -1.73 -11.94
N SER A 47 -11.05 -0.77 -11.36
CA SER A 47 -10.98 -0.45 -9.94
C SER A 47 -12.02 -1.23 -9.15
N LYS A 48 -11.57 -2.03 -8.17
CA LYS A 48 -12.39 -2.76 -7.20
C LYS A 48 -12.10 -2.22 -5.81
N LEU A 49 -13.01 -1.41 -5.29
CA LEU A 49 -12.88 -0.88 -3.93
C LEU A 49 -13.21 -1.96 -2.91
N ILE A 50 -12.42 -2.01 -1.85
CA ILE A 50 -12.60 -2.86 -0.67
C ILE A 50 -12.77 -1.94 0.52
N ASP A 51 -13.92 -1.98 1.17
CA ASP A 51 -14.18 -1.21 2.38
C ASP A 51 -13.58 -1.92 3.61
N LEU A 52 -12.40 -1.43 4.04
CA LEU A 52 -11.71 -1.96 5.21
C LEU A 52 -12.43 -1.68 6.53
N GLN A 53 -13.30 -0.66 6.58
CA GLN A 53 -14.07 -0.34 7.79
C GLN A 53 -15.30 -1.26 7.90
N ALA A 54 -15.90 -1.63 6.77
CA ALA A 54 -16.96 -2.63 6.71
C ALA A 54 -16.45 -4.07 6.87
N GLY A 55 -15.13 -4.29 6.81
CA GLY A 55 -14.55 -5.64 6.96
C GLY A 55 -14.54 -6.45 5.66
N GLU A 56 -14.77 -5.85 4.50
CA GLU A 56 -14.85 -6.56 3.19
C GLU A 56 -13.58 -7.32 2.83
N GLN A 57 -12.42 -6.98 3.42
CA GLN A 57 -11.19 -7.74 3.26
C GLN A 57 -11.27 -9.16 3.87
N HIS A 58 -12.28 -9.43 4.70
CA HIS A 58 -12.56 -10.73 5.30
C HIS A 58 -13.64 -11.51 4.55
N ASP A 59 -14.22 -10.92 3.49
CA ASP A 59 -15.20 -11.61 2.64
C ASP A 59 -14.58 -12.88 2.02
N PRO A 60 -15.26 -14.04 2.09
CA PRO A 60 -14.77 -15.30 1.55
C PRO A 60 -14.34 -15.24 0.08
N ASP A 61 -14.99 -14.39 -0.74
CA ASP A 61 -14.62 -14.26 -2.15
C ASP A 61 -13.34 -13.44 -2.32
N TYR A 62 -13.13 -12.40 -1.50
CA TYR A 62 -11.86 -11.67 -1.51
C TYR A 62 -10.71 -12.48 -0.91
N VAL A 63 -10.96 -13.26 0.15
CA VAL A 63 -9.96 -14.12 0.78
C VAL A 63 -9.40 -15.18 -0.17
N LYS A 64 -10.21 -15.68 -1.14
CA LYS A 64 -9.71 -16.56 -2.22
C LYS A 64 -8.67 -15.88 -3.11
N ILE A 65 -8.76 -14.55 -3.24
CA ILE A 65 -7.84 -13.74 -4.04
C ILE A 65 -6.62 -13.35 -3.19
N ASN A 66 -6.85 -12.90 -1.94
CA ASN A 66 -5.76 -12.52 -1.03
C ASN A 66 -5.97 -13.11 0.37
N PRO A 67 -5.35 -14.25 0.66
CA PRO A 67 -5.50 -14.93 1.95
C PRO A 67 -4.87 -14.16 3.13
N ASN A 68 -4.14 -13.07 2.87
CA ASN A 68 -3.60 -12.20 3.92
C ASN A 68 -4.62 -11.18 4.44
N HIS A 69 -5.84 -11.12 3.84
CA HIS A 69 -6.91 -10.19 4.22
C HIS A 69 -6.48 -8.71 4.20
N VAL A 70 -5.68 -8.33 3.21
CA VAL A 70 -5.14 -6.96 3.06
C VAL A 70 -5.28 -6.46 1.62
N VAL A 71 -5.12 -5.16 1.44
CA VAL A 71 -5.03 -4.50 0.14
C VAL A 71 -3.65 -3.84 0.01
N PRO A 72 -3.14 -3.61 -1.21
CA PRO A 72 -3.74 -3.91 -2.52
C PRO A 72 -3.55 -5.35 -2.96
N THR A 73 -4.38 -5.76 -3.91
CA THR A 73 -4.16 -6.95 -4.73
C THR A 73 -4.30 -6.56 -6.19
N LEU A 74 -3.33 -6.89 -7.02
CA LEU A 74 -3.38 -6.68 -8.46
C LEU A 74 -3.68 -8.03 -9.14
N VAL A 75 -4.63 -8.03 -10.07
CA VAL A 75 -4.86 -9.16 -10.97
C VAL A 75 -4.48 -8.71 -12.37
N TYR A 76 -3.60 -9.47 -13.04
CA TYR A 76 -3.18 -9.22 -14.40
C TYR A 76 -3.21 -10.50 -15.21
N LYS A 77 -3.95 -10.52 -16.30
CA LYS A 77 -4.15 -11.70 -17.16
C LYS A 77 -4.55 -12.95 -16.34
N GLY A 78 -5.44 -12.76 -15.35
CA GLY A 78 -5.91 -13.81 -14.46
C GLY A 78 -4.92 -14.29 -13.38
N LYS A 79 -3.72 -13.73 -13.31
CA LYS A 79 -2.73 -14.00 -12.27
C LYS A 79 -2.82 -12.96 -11.15
N ILE A 80 -2.65 -13.42 -9.92
CA ILE A 80 -2.77 -12.61 -8.70
C ILE A 80 -1.37 -12.21 -8.24
N PHE A 81 -1.23 -10.91 -7.94
CA PHE A 81 -0.01 -10.30 -7.38
C PHE A 81 -0.37 -9.60 -6.08
N ILE A 82 0.35 -9.91 -5.02
CA ILE A 82 0.21 -9.35 -3.69
C ILE A 82 1.53 -8.72 -3.26
N GLU A 83 1.54 -8.01 -2.11
CA GLU A 83 2.66 -7.23 -1.60
C GLU A 83 2.98 -6.01 -2.48
N SER A 84 2.63 -4.82 -1.97
CA SER A 84 2.66 -3.58 -2.75
C SER A 84 4.02 -3.26 -3.36
N SER A 85 5.12 -3.50 -2.66
CA SER A 85 6.47 -3.26 -3.19
C SER A 85 6.85 -4.25 -4.30
N LEU A 86 6.39 -5.49 -4.22
CA LEU A 86 6.59 -6.49 -5.28
C LEU A 86 5.70 -6.19 -6.50
N ILE A 87 4.48 -5.69 -6.28
CA ILE A 87 3.61 -5.23 -7.36
C ILE A 87 4.25 -4.06 -8.12
N LEU A 88 4.89 -3.11 -7.41
CA LEU A 88 5.65 -2.03 -8.06
C LEU A 88 6.75 -2.58 -8.98
N GLU A 89 7.57 -3.51 -8.49
CA GLU A 89 8.63 -4.13 -9.28
C GLU A 89 8.08 -4.92 -10.49
N PHE A 90 6.98 -5.67 -10.28
CA PHE A 90 6.30 -6.38 -11.37
C PHE A 90 5.82 -5.42 -12.47
N LEU A 91 5.21 -4.29 -12.09
CA LEU A 91 4.74 -3.29 -13.06
C LEU A 91 5.90 -2.62 -13.81
N GLU A 92 7.07 -2.49 -13.18
CA GLU A 92 8.28 -2.02 -13.86
C GLU A 92 8.78 -3.01 -14.91
N ASP A 93 8.76 -4.29 -14.59
CA ASP A 93 9.25 -5.34 -15.48
C ASP A 93 8.29 -5.59 -16.67
N GLU A 94 6.98 -5.58 -16.40
CA GLU A 94 5.95 -5.86 -17.43
C GLU A 94 5.67 -4.65 -18.34
N PHE A 95 5.84 -3.41 -17.83
CA PHE A 95 5.56 -2.16 -18.55
C PHE A 95 6.76 -1.20 -18.49
N PRO A 96 7.86 -1.48 -19.20
CA PRO A 96 9.13 -0.76 -19.06
C PRO A 96 9.16 0.61 -19.77
N GLU A 97 8.14 0.98 -20.56
CA GLU A 97 8.16 2.17 -21.44
C GLU A 97 8.32 3.47 -20.65
N VAL A 98 7.69 3.55 -19.46
CA VAL A 98 7.85 4.66 -18.52
C VAL A 98 8.42 4.09 -17.22
N SER A 99 9.75 4.12 -17.09
CA SER A 99 10.44 3.52 -15.95
C SER A 99 10.61 4.48 -14.79
N ALA A 100 10.22 4.02 -13.60
CA ALA A 100 10.55 4.60 -12.30
C ALA A 100 11.67 3.83 -11.59
N ARG A 101 12.41 2.96 -12.30
CA ARG A 101 13.58 2.25 -11.78
C ARG A 101 14.85 3.06 -12.06
N PRO A 102 15.80 3.14 -11.12
CA PRO A 102 17.14 3.67 -11.38
C PRO A 102 17.88 2.89 -12.47
N SER A 103 18.94 3.49 -13.02
CA SER A 103 19.63 2.93 -14.19
C SER A 103 20.78 2.00 -13.83
N THR A 104 21.43 2.21 -12.70
CA THR A 104 22.61 1.43 -12.29
C THR A 104 22.24 0.34 -11.28
N ALA A 105 23.01 -0.74 -11.27
CA ALA A 105 22.80 -1.83 -10.31
C ALA A 105 22.91 -1.36 -8.85
N GLU A 106 23.81 -0.42 -8.58
CA GLU A 106 24.04 0.16 -7.26
C GLU A 106 22.83 0.96 -6.79
N GLU A 107 22.27 1.83 -7.66
CA GLU A 107 21.06 2.60 -7.35
C GLU A 107 19.84 1.69 -7.18
N ILE A 108 19.70 0.64 -8.01
CA ILE A 108 18.65 -0.36 -7.87
C ILE A 108 18.78 -1.09 -6.53
N HIS A 109 19.98 -1.47 -6.14
CA HIS A 109 20.23 -2.08 -4.83
C HIS A 109 19.83 -1.14 -3.69
N SER A 110 20.23 0.12 -3.76
CA SER A 110 19.86 1.15 -2.76
C SER A 110 18.35 1.36 -2.70
N MET A 111 17.66 1.46 -3.84
CA MET A 111 16.20 1.54 -3.93
C MET A 111 15.52 0.35 -3.23
N ARG A 112 15.98 -0.87 -3.52
CA ARG A 112 15.44 -2.09 -2.90
C ARG A 112 15.69 -2.17 -1.40
N LEU A 113 16.86 -1.66 -0.95
CA LEU A 113 17.16 -1.57 0.47
C LEU A 113 16.17 -0.64 1.19
N TRP A 114 15.91 0.52 0.62
CA TRP A 114 14.89 1.45 1.16
C TRP A 114 13.48 0.88 1.11
N LEU A 115 13.09 0.19 0.03
CA LEU A 115 11.79 -0.51 -0.03
C LEU A 115 11.67 -1.53 1.12
N LYS A 116 12.73 -2.30 1.38
CA LYS A 116 12.76 -3.26 2.48
C LYS A 116 12.64 -2.59 3.86
N ILE A 117 13.32 -1.46 4.06
CA ILE A 117 13.24 -0.67 5.30
C ILE A 117 11.83 -0.14 5.50
N THR A 118 11.22 0.44 4.48
CA THR A 118 9.86 1.00 4.56
C THR A 118 8.80 -0.07 4.71
N ASP A 119 8.95 -1.23 4.08
CA ASP A 119 8.04 -2.36 4.25
C ASP A 119 8.11 -2.93 5.69
N ALA A 120 9.31 -3.02 6.26
CA ALA A 120 9.48 -3.42 7.66
C ALA A 120 8.90 -2.40 8.64
N TYR A 121 9.00 -1.11 8.32
CA TYR A 121 8.40 -0.03 9.12
C TYR A 121 6.86 0.01 9.01
N HIS A 122 6.27 -0.37 7.90
CA HIS A 122 4.84 -0.19 7.61
C HIS A 122 3.89 -0.68 8.74
N PRO A 123 4.06 -1.86 9.35
CA PRO A 123 3.23 -2.30 10.48
C PRO A 123 3.31 -1.35 11.69
N HIS A 124 4.46 -0.78 11.95
CA HIS A 124 4.71 0.16 13.05
C HIS A 124 3.96 1.48 12.83
N GLY A 125 4.09 2.08 11.64
CA GLY A 125 3.32 3.25 11.24
C GLY A 125 1.81 2.98 11.24
N GLY A 126 1.41 1.78 10.81
CA GLY A 126 0.04 1.31 10.88
C GLY A 126 -0.53 1.29 12.30
N SER A 127 0.23 0.81 13.29
CA SER A 127 -0.19 0.81 14.70
C SER A 127 -0.47 2.22 15.23
N ILE A 128 0.37 3.20 14.88
CA ILE A 128 0.17 4.60 15.25
C ILE A 128 -1.12 5.14 14.60
N THR A 129 -1.29 4.93 13.30
CA THR A 129 -2.47 5.38 12.55
C THR A 129 -3.75 4.77 13.12
N TYR A 130 -3.71 3.48 13.44
CA TYR A 130 -4.84 2.80 14.07
C TYR A 130 -5.17 3.40 15.45
N GLY A 131 -4.17 3.64 16.28
CA GLY A 131 -4.35 4.25 17.61
C GLY A 131 -4.97 5.64 17.56
N ILE A 132 -4.58 6.46 16.59
CA ILE A 132 -5.02 7.86 16.48
C ILE A 132 -6.37 7.97 15.74
N ALA A 133 -6.50 7.34 14.57
CA ALA A 133 -7.61 7.60 13.66
C ALA A 133 -8.67 6.49 13.65
N VAL A 134 -8.26 5.22 13.68
CA VAL A 134 -9.18 4.10 13.40
C VAL A 134 -9.86 3.58 14.66
N ARG A 135 -9.15 3.54 15.81
CA ARG A 135 -9.67 3.01 17.06
C ARG A 135 -11.02 3.63 17.47
N ASN A 136 -11.15 4.94 17.36
CA ASN A 136 -12.37 5.64 17.77
C ASN A 136 -13.61 5.24 16.95
N ILE A 137 -13.40 4.75 15.74
CA ILE A 137 -14.47 4.19 14.88
C ILE A 137 -14.75 2.75 15.33
N LEU A 138 -13.71 1.95 15.52
CA LEU A 138 -13.84 0.53 15.85
C LEU A 138 -14.56 0.30 17.18
N ILE A 139 -14.24 1.07 18.22
CA ILE A 139 -14.84 0.90 19.56
C ILE A 139 -16.33 1.29 19.61
N GLN A 140 -16.88 1.86 18.54
CA GLN A 140 -18.31 2.14 18.41
C GLN A 140 -19.08 0.93 17.86
N LYS A 141 -18.40 -0.06 17.31
CA LYS A 141 -19.02 -1.30 16.84
C LYS A 141 -19.51 -2.16 18.01
N PRO A 142 -20.53 -3.00 17.81
CA PRO A 142 -20.91 -4.03 18.76
C PRO A 142 -19.69 -4.91 19.12
N LYS A 143 -19.58 -5.31 20.40
CA LYS A 143 -18.40 -6.04 20.87
C LYS A 143 -18.19 -7.38 20.17
N ASP A 144 -19.26 -8.09 19.89
CA ASP A 144 -19.25 -9.36 19.18
C ASP A 144 -18.78 -9.23 17.72
N GLU A 145 -19.20 -8.17 17.03
CA GLU A 145 -18.72 -7.83 15.70
C GLU A 145 -17.22 -7.51 15.70
N LEU A 146 -16.80 -6.64 16.61
CA LEU A 146 -15.40 -6.23 16.75
C LEU A 146 -14.49 -7.41 17.12
N GLU A 147 -14.96 -8.31 17.98
CA GLU A 147 -14.22 -9.51 18.34
C GLU A 147 -14.14 -10.49 17.17
N LYS A 148 -15.21 -10.68 16.42
CA LYS A 148 -15.22 -11.49 15.21
C LYS A 148 -14.21 -10.97 14.18
N GLU A 149 -14.31 -9.68 13.81
CA GLU A 149 -13.37 -9.06 12.86
C GLU A 149 -11.92 -9.17 13.32
N THR A 150 -11.67 -9.03 14.62
CA THR A 150 -10.33 -9.19 15.18
C THR A 150 -9.84 -10.64 15.07
N ASN A 151 -10.72 -11.62 15.29
CA ASN A 151 -10.40 -13.04 15.17
C ASN A 151 -10.16 -13.47 13.72
N ASP A 152 -10.81 -12.81 12.76
CA ASP A 152 -10.66 -13.06 11.33
C ASP A 152 -9.30 -12.61 10.76
N ILE A 153 -8.52 -11.83 11.53
CA ILE A 153 -7.14 -11.47 11.15
C ILE A 153 -6.26 -12.73 11.21
N PRO A 154 -5.70 -13.22 10.08
CA PRO A 154 -4.96 -14.48 10.06
C PRO A 154 -3.63 -14.42 10.81
N ASP A 155 -2.94 -13.27 10.74
CA ASP A 155 -1.66 -13.04 11.42
C ASP A 155 -1.85 -12.85 12.92
N LEU A 156 -1.26 -13.74 13.73
CA LEU A 156 -1.41 -13.74 15.19
C LEU A 156 -0.84 -12.46 15.84
N ILE A 157 0.27 -11.94 15.33
CA ILE A 157 0.90 -10.72 15.87
C ILE A 157 0.00 -9.53 15.60
N LYS A 158 -0.49 -9.38 14.37
CA LYS A 158 -1.44 -8.31 14.00
C LYS A 158 -2.73 -8.41 14.80
N ARG A 159 -3.23 -9.62 15.05
CA ARG A 159 -4.42 -9.87 15.86
C ARG A 159 -4.22 -9.43 17.30
N ASN A 160 -3.10 -9.79 17.92
CA ASN A 160 -2.77 -9.39 19.28
C ASN A 160 -2.57 -7.87 19.40
N ASN A 161 -1.87 -7.27 18.45
CA ASN A 161 -1.71 -5.82 18.37
C ASN A 161 -3.07 -5.10 18.23
N ARG A 162 -4.00 -5.68 17.47
CA ARG A 162 -5.36 -5.14 17.33
C ARG A 162 -6.10 -5.17 18.66
N ARG A 163 -6.00 -6.24 19.45
CA ARG A 163 -6.62 -6.32 20.79
C ARG A 163 -6.02 -5.30 21.73
N ASP A 164 -4.70 -5.22 21.80
CA ASP A 164 -3.98 -4.24 22.61
C ASP A 164 -4.37 -2.81 22.25
N LEU A 165 -4.45 -2.49 20.94
CA LEU A 165 -4.92 -1.19 20.46
C LEU A 165 -6.35 -0.86 20.85
N ILE A 166 -7.26 -1.81 20.78
CA ILE A 166 -8.66 -1.64 21.18
C ILE A 166 -8.74 -1.32 22.67
N GLU A 167 -8.00 -2.07 23.48
CA GLU A 167 -8.01 -1.93 24.95
C GLU A 167 -7.26 -0.67 25.42
N ASN A 168 -6.02 -0.50 25.00
CA ASN A 168 -5.08 0.47 25.55
C ASN A 168 -4.91 1.74 24.71
N GLY A 169 -5.41 1.77 23.45
CA GLY A 169 -5.33 2.94 22.57
C GLY A 169 -3.89 3.36 22.32
N LEU A 170 -3.60 4.65 22.55
CA LEU A 170 -2.25 5.20 22.36
C LEU A 170 -1.21 4.69 23.37
N LYS A 171 -1.64 4.00 24.41
CA LYS A 171 -0.75 3.36 25.39
C LYS A 171 -0.42 1.91 25.03
N ALA A 172 -0.99 1.38 23.96
CA ALA A 172 -0.70 0.04 23.47
C ALA A 172 0.79 -0.12 23.16
N GLU A 173 1.35 -1.28 23.48
CA GLU A 173 2.78 -1.57 23.30
C GLU A 173 3.22 -1.42 21.83
N CYS A 174 2.37 -1.85 20.91
CA CYS A 174 2.63 -1.72 19.47
C CYS A 174 2.66 -0.26 18.99
N VAL A 175 1.97 0.69 19.66
CA VAL A 175 2.06 2.13 19.37
C VAL A 175 3.36 2.71 19.90
N ILE A 176 3.72 2.35 21.13
CA ILE A 176 4.97 2.80 21.76
C ILE A 176 6.17 2.34 20.94
N GLU A 177 6.17 1.07 20.51
CA GLU A 177 7.20 0.54 19.64
C GLU A 177 7.16 1.23 18.26
N GLY A 178 5.98 1.47 17.71
CA GLY A 178 5.81 2.24 16.48
C GLY A 178 6.47 3.61 16.51
N LEU A 179 6.33 4.35 17.63
CA LEU A 179 6.97 5.66 17.81
C LEU A 179 8.50 5.56 17.85
N LYS A 180 9.06 4.52 18.50
CA LYS A 180 10.51 4.28 18.50
C LYS A 180 11.03 3.99 17.09
N GLN A 181 10.34 3.11 16.35
CA GLN A 181 10.69 2.78 14.98
C GLN A 181 10.54 3.98 14.04
N SER A 182 9.54 4.84 14.27
CA SER A 182 9.39 6.10 13.53
C SER A 182 10.61 7.01 13.75
N LYS A 183 11.11 7.12 14.98
CA LYS A 183 12.31 7.92 15.25
C LYS A 183 13.51 7.36 14.50
N ILE A 184 13.74 6.05 14.54
CA ILE A 184 14.86 5.40 13.84
C ILE A 184 14.77 5.66 12.33
N LEU A 185 13.57 5.53 11.75
CA LEU A 185 13.36 5.81 10.33
C LEU A 185 13.65 7.28 10.00
N MET A 186 13.14 8.21 10.81
CA MET A 186 13.36 9.65 10.60
C MET A 186 14.84 10.02 10.69
N ASP A 187 15.56 9.47 11.67
CA ASP A 187 17.01 9.69 11.79
C ASP A 187 17.76 9.16 10.55
N SER A 188 17.33 8.01 10.00
CA SER A 188 17.90 7.44 8.76
C SER A 188 17.59 8.29 7.53
N LEU A 189 16.38 8.85 7.46
CA LEU A 189 15.98 9.77 6.39
C LEU A 189 16.77 11.07 6.45
N GLU A 190 16.91 11.68 7.63
CA GLU A 190 17.73 12.88 7.84
C GLU A 190 19.18 12.65 7.38
N GLU A 191 19.77 11.51 7.73
CA GLU A 191 21.15 11.18 7.30
C GLU A 191 21.24 11.03 5.78
N ASN A 192 20.29 10.35 5.14
CA ASN A 192 20.27 10.18 3.69
C ASN A 192 20.18 11.54 2.97
N PHE A 193 19.28 12.41 3.44
CA PHE A 193 19.00 13.69 2.79
C PHE A 193 19.99 14.81 3.11
N LYS A 194 20.98 14.58 3.99
CA LYS A 194 22.11 15.52 4.15
C LYS A 194 22.96 15.67 2.88
N ASN A 195 23.03 14.61 2.09
CA ASN A 195 23.93 14.53 0.94
C ASN A 195 23.21 14.20 -0.38
N SER A 196 21.90 14.10 -0.38
CA SER A 196 21.11 13.74 -1.56
C SER A 196 19.73 14.35 -1.50
N ASP A 197 19.24 14.86 -2.63
CA ASP A 197 17.86 15.31 -2.77
C ASP A 197 16.86 14.15 -2.99
N TRP A 198 17.39 12.94 -3.17
CA TRP A 198 16.61 11.74 -3.50
C TRP A 198 16.99 10.57 -2.60
N PHE A 199 16.10 9.60 -2.43
CA PHE A 199 16.42 8.35 -1.72
C PHE A 199 17.55 7.59 -2.39
N THR A 200 17.58 7.60 -3.73
CA THR A 200 18.62 6.97 -4.52
C THR A 200 18.70 7.61 -5.90
N GLY A 201 19.90 7.71 -6.44
CA GLY A 201 20.12 8.31 -7.76
C GLY A 201 19.84 9.82 -7.80
N SER A 202 19.45 10.31 -8.96
CA SER A 202 19.26 11.74 -9.25
C SER A 202 17.83 12.09 -9.72
N LYS A 203 16.86 11.17 -9.55
CA LYS A 203 15.48 11.35 -10.03
C LYS A 203 14.48 10.52 -9.24
N LEU A 204 13.19 10.77 -9.49
CA LEU A 204 12.09 9.97 -8.96
C LEU A 204 12.30 8.47 -9.29
N SER A 205 12.11 7.62 -8.30
CA SER A 205 12.15 6.16 -8.43
C SER A 205 11.06 5.50 -7.59
N LEU A 206 10.91 4.18 -7.69
CA LEU A 206 9.86 3.41 -7.00
C LEU A 206 9.79 3.68 -5.49
N ILE A 207 10.93 3.97 -4.85
CA ILE A 207 10.95 4.25 -3.41
C ILE A 207 10.25 5.57 -3.04
N HIS A 208 10.10 6.49 -3.98
CA HIS A 208 9.39 7.75 -3.73
C HIS A 208 7.87 7.61 -3.89
N ILE A 209 7.42 6.49 -4.39
CA ILE A 209 6.01 6.13 -4.60
C ILE A 209 5.49 5.34 -3.41
#